data_a22013c0a25db15f5903bc620f99170d
#
_entry.id   a22013c0a25db15f5903bc620f99170d
#
_cell.length_a   1.000
_cell.length_b   1.000
_cell.length_c   1.000
_cell.angle_alpha   90.00
_cell.angle_beta   90.00
_cell.angle_gamma   90.00
#
_symmetry.space_group_name_H-M   'P 1'
#
loop_
_entity.id
_entity.type
_entity.pdbx_description
1 polymer ?
#
loop_
_entity_poly.entity_id
_entity_poly.type
_entity_poly.pdbx_seq_one_letter_code
_entity_poly.pdbx_strand_id
1 'polypeptide(L)'
;MKRIIYTILVSLALLSCETKDNKINSSLVNNPVTADGIKKGTTAPAIEFEKTEHDFGKILQGEQVTYTFKFKNVGNAPLIITDIEKTCGCTSPEFTKEPLKPGE
;
A
#
# COMPACT_ATOMS: atom_id res chain seq x y z
N MET A 1 58.38 15.13 26.10
CA MET A 1 57.09 15.78 26.47
C MET A 1 56.22 16.04 25.21
N LYS A 2 56.72 16.65 24.17
CA LYS A 2 55.90 16.94 22.96
C LYS A 2 55.31 15.69 22.24
N ARG A 3 56.02 14.58 22.24
CA ARG A 3 55.56 13.30 21.57
C ARG A 3 54.41 12.62 22.31
N ILE A 4 54.37 12.76 23.65
CA ILE A 4 53.31 12.16 24.48
C ILE A 4 52.00 12.95 24.32
N ILE A 5 52.09 14.24 24.16
CA ILE A 5 50.90 15.11 23.93
C ILE A 5 50.25 14.79 22.59
N TYR A 6 51.05 14.51 21.54
CA TYR A 6 50.53 14.13 20.23
C TYR A 6 49.78 12.80 20.24
N THR A 7 50.28 11.80 20.99
CA THR A 7 49.62 10.49 21.09
C THR A 7 48.31 10.58 21.86
N ILE A 8 48.21 11.42 22.88
CA ILE A 8 46.97 11.63 23.60
C ILE A 8 45.95 12.39 22.77
N LEU A 9 46.38 13.35 21.92
CA LEU A 9 45.48 14.14 21.08
C LEU A 9 44.90 13.29 19.94
N VAL A 10 45.68 12.34 19.38
CA VAL A 10 45.24 11.42 18.34
C VAL A 10 44.28 10.35 18.93
N SER A 11 44.47 9.91 20.16
CA SER A 11 43.60 8.94 20.83
C SER A 11 42.23 9.52 21.16
N LEU A 12 42.13 10.84 21.42
CA LEU A 12 40.87 11.50 21.76
C LEU A 12 39.99 11.78 20.53
N ALA A 13 40.54 11.78 19.32
CA ALA A 13 39.82 12.00 18.08
C ALA A 13 39.04 10.76 17.58
N LEU A 14 39.28 9.59 18.18
CA LEU A 14 38.64 8.31 17.74
C LEU A 14 37.36 7.96 18.54
N LEU A 15 36.98 8.74 19.56
CA LEU A 15 35.76 8.46 20.34
C LEU A 15 34.55 9.31 19.94
N SER A 16 34.59 10.05 18.83
CA SER A 16 33.43 10.83 18.36
C SER A 16 32.71 10.09 17.24
N CYS A 17 32.18 8.92 17.52
CA CYS A 17 31.15 8.31 16.70
C CYS A 17 29.90 8.18 17.57
N GLU A 18 29.23 9.31 17.76
CA GLU A 18 27.89 9.36 18.32
C GLU A 18 26.94 9.05 17.17
N THR A 19 26.58 7.77 17.04
CA THR A 19 25.44 7.36 16.23
C THR A 19 24.19 7.91 16.89
N LYS A 20 23.74 9.07 16.43
CA LYS A 20 22.36 9.48 16.63
C LYS A 20 21.48 8.43 15.95
N ASP A 21 21.00 7.48 16.72
CA ASP A 21 19.85 6.68 16.34
C ASP A 21 18.68 7.65 16.12
N ASN A 22 18.55 8.13 14.89
CA ASN A 22 17.28 8.66 14.42
C ASN A 22 16.30 7.48 14.39
N LYS A 23 15.78 7.11 15.57
CA LYS A 23 14.54 6.35 15.64
C LYS A 23 13.50 7.18 14.91
N ILE A 24 13.30 6.86 13.63
CA ILE A 24 12.16 7.32 12.87
C ILE A 24 10.96 6.82 13.66
N ASN A 25 10.30 7.76 14.34
CA ASN A 25 9.14 7.43 15.14
C ASN A 25 8.07 6.93 14.16
N SER A 26 7.73 5.65 14.26
CA SER A 26 6.73 5.00 13.39
C SER A 26 5.36 5.68 13.45
N SER A 27 5.15 6.58 14.41
CA SER A 27 3.95 7.42 14.50
C SER A 27 3.88 8.54 13.44
N LEU A 28 4.99 8.85 12.75
CA LEU A 28 5.02 9.83 11.65
C LEU A 28 4.67 9.21 10.29
N VAL A 29 4.73 7.87 10.19
CA VAL A 29 4.32 7.15 8.98
C VAL A 29 2.86 6.77 9.14
N ASN A 30 1.96 7.65 8.76
CA ASN A 30 0.55 7.35 8.68
C ASN A 30 0.28 6.59 7.36
N ASN A 31 0.73 5.34 7.29
CA ASN A 31 0.36 4.45 6.21
C ASN A 31 -0.82 3.60 6.71
N PRO A 32 -2.06 3.85 6.25
CA PRO A 32 -3.24 3.12 6.70
C PRO A 32 -3.23 1.64 6.30
N VAL A 33 -2.37 1.27 5.35
CA VAL A 33 -2.24 -0.12 4.87
C VAL A 33 -0.82 -0.59 5.15
N THR A 34 -0.62 -1.34 6.22
CA THR A 34 0.62 -2.08 6.44
C THR A 34 0.60 -3.40 5.66
N ALA A 35 1.77 -3.93 5.30
CA ALA A 35 1.92 -5.22 4.60
C ALA A 35 1.26 -6.41 5.33
N ASP A 36 0.99 -6.26 6.61
CA ASP A 36 0.37 -7.28 7.48
C ASP A 36 -1.17 -7.22 7.50
N GLY A 37 -1.78 -6.43 6.60
CA GLY A 37 -3.23 -6.24 6.55
C GLY A 37 -3.77 -5.21 7.56
N ILE A 38 -5.08 -5.09 7.63
CA ILE A 38 -5.79 -4.11 8.46
C ILE A 38 -5.54 -4.42 9.94
N LYS A 39 -4.79 -3.57 10.64
CA LYS A 39 -4.66 -3.67 12.10
C LYS A 39 -6.04 -3.48 12.75
N LYS A 40 -6.41 -4.40 13.62
CA LYS A 40 -7.63 -4.36 14.41
C LYS A 40 -7.71 -3.01 15.16
N GLY A 41 -8.64 -2.13 14.74
CA GLY A 41 -8.80 -0.79 15.29
C GLY A 41 -8.53 0.37 14.32
N THR A 42 -8.00 0.11 13.12
CA THR A 42 -7.87 1.14 12.08
C THR A 42 -9.18 1.24 11.29
N THR A 43 -9.73 2.44 11.20
CA THR A 43 -10.88 2.70 10.33
C THR A 43 -10.39 2.75 8.90
N ALA A 44 -10.68 1.70 8.12
CA ALA A 44 -10.25 1.59 6.73
C ALA A 44 -11.31 0.88 5.86
N PRO A 45 -11.48 1.30 4.60
CA PRO A 45 -12.26 0.54 3.63
C PRO A 45 -11.50 -0.75 3.25
N ALA A 46 -12.23 -1.79 2.91
CA ALA A 46 -11.68 -3.02 2.36
C ALA A 46 -12.63 -3.58 1.31
N ILE A 47 -12.08 -3.99 0.18
CA ILE A 47 -12.85 -4.54 -0.93
C ILE A 47 -12.68 -6.07 -0.93
N GLU A 48 -13.79 -6.78 -1.11
CA GLU A 48 -13.83 -8.23 -1.34
C GLU A 48 -14.64 -8.52 -2.58
N PHE A 49 -14.07 -9.27 -3.51
CA PHE A 49 -14.76 -9.69 -4.73
C PHE A 49 -15.39 -11.06 -4.54
N GLU A 50 -16.61 -11.27 -5.07
CA GLU A 50 -17.24 -12.59 -5.12
C GLU A 50 -16.47 -13.55 -6.04
N LYS A 51 -15.90 -13.02 -7.14
CA LYS A 51 -15.02 -13.71 -8.06
C LYS A 51 -13.94 -12.76 -8.54
N THR A 52 -12.71 -13.25 -8.65
CA THR A 52 -11.55 -12.48 -9.11
C THR A 52 -11.18 -12.74 -10.56
N GLU A 53 -11.76 -13.76 -11.16
CA GLU A 53 -11.51 -14.15 -12.55
C GLU A 53 -12.79 -14.64 -13.23
N HIS A 54 -12.82 -14.51 -14.54
CA HIS A 54 -13.90 -15.04 -15.39
C HIS A 54 -13.33 -15.55 -16.70
N ASP A 55 -13.65 -16.79 -17.04
CA ASP A 55 -13.28 -17.40 -18.30
C ASP A 55 -14.43 -17.26 -19.30
N PHE A 56 -14.19 -16.54 -20.39
CA PHE A 56 -15.16 -16.38 -21.48
C PHE A 56 -15.20 -17.58 -22.45
N GLY A 57 -14.36 -18.58 -22.24
CA GLY A 57 -14.25 -19.73 -23.15
C GLY A 57 -13.70 -19.32 -24.52
N LYS A 58 -14.28 -19.93 -25.60
CA LYS A 58 -13.89 -19.63 -26.97
C LYS A 58 -14.66 -18.43 -27.48
N ILE A 59 -13.97 -17.36 -27.80
CA ILE A 59 -14.52 -16.16 -28.43
C ILE A 59 -13.99 -16.02 -29.84
N LEU A 60 -14.81 -15.47 -30.73
CA LEU A 60 -14.45 -15.24 -32.14
C LEU A 60 -13.76 -13.88 -32.30
N GLN A 61 -12.93 -13.75 -33.32
CA GLN A 61 -12.29 -12.48 -33.65
C GLN A 61 -13.36 -11.41 -33.96
N GLY A 62 -13.28 -10.27 -33.25
CA GLY A 62 -14.25 -9.18 -33.38
C GLY A 62 -15.47 -9.27 -32.46
N GLU A 63 -15.59 -10.36 -31.71
CA GLU A 63 -16.64 -10.49 -30.70
C GLU A 63 -16.32 -9.64 -29.47
N GLN A 64 -17.33 -8.92 -28.99
CA GLN A 64 -17.24 -8.16 -27.73
C GLN A 64 -17.93 -8.96 -26.62
N VAL A 65 -17.20 -9.19 -25.55
CA VAL A 65 -17.70 -9.90 -24.38
C VAL A 65 -17.72 -8.95 -23.18
N THR A 66 -18.71 -9.11 -22.32
CA THR A 66 -18.88 -8.29 -21.11
C THR A 66 -19.10 -9.20 -19.92
N TYR A 67 -18.50 -8.88 -18.81
CA TYR A 67 -18.71 -9.54 -17.53
C TYR A 67 -18.75 -8.54 -16.41
N THR A 68 -19.64 -8.74 -15.45
CA THR A 68 -19.77 -7.88 -14.26
C THR A 68 -19.19 -8.58 -13.05
N PHE A 69 -18.09 -8.04 -12.51
CA PHE A 69 -17.54 -8.46 -11.25
C PHE A 69 -18.30 -7.79 -10.11
N LYS A 70 -18.81 -8.61 -9.19
CA LYS A 70 -19.45 -8.12 -7.97
C LYS A 70 -18.45 -8.10 -6.83
N PHE A 71 -18.53 -7.05 -6.03
CA PHE A 71 -17.67 -6.87 -4.86
C PHE A 71 -18.46 -6.22 -3.73
N LYS A 72 -17.89 -6.27 -2.53
CA LYS A 72 -18.48 -5.75 -1.31
C LYS A 72 -17.43 -4.99 -0.50
N ASN A 73 -17.84 -3.93 0.18
CA ASN A 73 -17.01 -3.27 1.17
C ASN A 73 -17.09 -4.02 2.50
N VAL A 74 -16.07 -4.84 2.80
CA VAL A 74 -15.94 -5.58 4.06
C VAL A 74 -15.17 -4.80 5.13
N GLY A 75 -14.75 -3.58 4.83
CA GLY A 75 -14.11 -2.68 5.76
C GLY A 75 -15.10 -2.01 6.71
N ASN A 76 -14.59 -1.11 7.55
CA ASN A 76 -15.36 -0.32 8.52
C ASN A 76 -15.39 1.18 8.19
N ALA A 77 -14.95 1.56 7.00
CA ALA A 77 -15.01 2.91 6.45
C ALA A 77 -15.65 2.89 5.04
N PRO A 78 -16.21 4.01 4.57
CA PRO A 78 -16.72 4.10 3.20
C PRO A 78 -15.61 3.82 2.17
N LEU A 79 -15.93 2.99 1.17
CA LEU A 79 -15.04 2.64 0.06
C LEU A 79 -15.39 3.52 -1.15
N ILE A 80 -14.39 4.19 -1.70
CA ILE A 80 -14.51 4.98 -2.94
C ILE A 80 -13.51 4.41 -3.94
N ILE A 81 -14.00 3.99 -5.11
CA ILE A 81 -13.14 3.59 -6.21
C ILE A 81 -12.85 4.85 -7.04
N THR A 82 -11.60 5.22 -7.11
CA THR A 82 -11.16 6.43 -7.84
C THR A 82 -10.75 6.12 -9.26
N ASP A 83 -10.13 4.95 -9.48
CA ASP A 83 -9.63 4.53 -10.79
C ASP A 83 -9.47 3.02 -10.85
N ILE A 84 -9.41 2.49 -12.08
CA ILE A 84 -9.09 1.09 -12.39
C ILE A 84 -7.94 1.07 -13.40
N GLU A 85 -6.80 0.57 -12.96
CA GLU A 85 -5.67 0.35 -13.85
C GLU A 85 -5.90 -0.86 -14.74
N LYS A 86 -5.54 -0.73 -16.02
CA LYS A 86 -5.63 -1.79 -17.02
C LYS A 86 -4.31 -1.97 -17.76
N THR A 87 -3.95 -3.20 -18.03
CA THR A 87 -2.68 -3.53 -18.69
C THR A 87 -2.74 -3.39 -20.21
N CYS A 88 -3.93 -3.35 -20.81
CA CYS A 88 -4.09 -3.18 -22.26
C CYS A 88 -5.23 -2.18 -22.56
N GLY A 89 -5.20 -1.59 -23.76
CA GLY A 89 -6.27 -0.74 -24.27
C GLY A 89 -7.53 -1.47 -24.75
N CYS A 90 -7.52 -2.80 -24.72
CA CYS A 90 -8.62 -3.66 -25.18
C CYS A 90 -9.76 -3.80 -24.17
N THR A 91 -9.58 -3.35 -22.95
CA THR A 91 -10.56 -3.45 -21.87
C THR A 91 -11.10 -2.06 -21.53
N SER A 92 -12.41 -1.94 -21.40
CA SER A 92 -13.09 -0.71 -20.98
C SER A 92 -13.89 -0.97 -19.71
N PRO A 93 -13.27 -0.85 -18.51
CA PRO A 93 -13.98 -1.07 -17.27
C PRO A 93 -14.91 0.09 -16.95
N GLU A 94 -16.11 -0.23 -16.51
CA GLU A 94 -17.06 0.70 -15.91
C GLU A 94 -17.22 0.34 -14.44
N PHE A 95 -17.29 1.34 -13.56
CA PHE A 95 -17.43 1.13 -12.13
C PHE A 95 -18.21 2.24 -11.45
N THR A 96 -18.79 1.94 -10.30
CA THR A 96 -19.47 2.95 -9.49
C THR A 96 -18.45 3.91 -8.87
N LYS A 97 -18.74 5.22 -8.95
CA LYS A 97 -17.99 6.28 -8.28
C LYS A 97 -18.61 6.71 -6.96
N GLU A 98 -19.76 6.16 -6.64
CA GLU A 98 -20.44 6.45 -5.40
C GLU A 98 -19.74 5.75 -4.22
N PRO A 99 -19.66 6.42 -3.04
CA PRO A 99 -19.10 5.81 -1.85
C PRO A 99 -19.95 4.62 -1.38
N LEU A 100 -19.34 3.44 -1.29
CA LEU A 100 -20.00 2.26 -0.72
C LEU A 100 -19.81 2.22 0.79
N LYS A 101 -20.91 2.08 1.51
CA LYS A 101 -20.90 1.95 2.97
C LYS A 101 -20.31 0.60 3.40
N PRO A 102 -19.83 0.49 4.65
CA PRO A 102 -19.48 -0.79 5.23
C PRO A 102 -20.62 -1.81 5.09
N GLY A 103 -20.33 -2.97 4.51
CA GLY A 103 -21.29 -4.04 4.27
C GLY A 103 -22.09 -3.98 2.96
N GLU A 104 -21.92 -2.92 2.18
CA GLU A 104 -22.57 -2.73 0.87
C GLU A 104 -21.76 -3.34 -0.27
#